data_dc00e222202bd4b23701480d371562b1
#
_entry.id   dc00e222202bd4b23701480d371562b1
#
_cell.length_a   1.000
_cell.length_b   1.000
_cell.length_c   1.000
_cell.angle_alpha   90.00
_cell.angle_beta   90.00
_cell.angle_gamma   90.00
#
_symmetry.space_group_name_H-M   'P 1'
#
loop_
_entity.id
_entity.type
_entity.pdbx_description
1 polymer ?
#
loop_
_entity_poly.entity_id
_entity_poly.type
_entity_poly.pdbx_seq_one_letter_code
_entity_poly.pdbx_strand_id
1 'polypeptide(L)'
;MGTGKFHIARYVMDEATGAYVADGAVRSLEDDFGFCRYKSITGINAIGKQKGVYTESYPESDSLRVYVDPSARQESISSTLSVCVFGSDPSLPSTLSTEELVKSAEDSWHELVGFLRGGLILWTDDYRQRKALFVLQDAIDPTTDSIKGLPYLDCKVKLQNIFGETFGSADETIENWLKLGGKGA
;
A
#
# COMPACT_ATOMS: atom_id res chain seq x y z
N MET A 1 -5.23 -4.27 22.38
CA MET A 1 -4.34 -4.56 21.25
C MET A 1 -5.20 -4.79 20.04
N GLY A 2 -5.07 -3.94 19.05
CA GLY A 2 -5.79 -4.10 17.81
C GLY A 2 -5.37 -5.38 17.09
N THR A 3 -6.34 -6.11 16.63
CA THR A 3 -6.16 -7.30 15.78
C THR A 3 -6.15 -6.90 14.30
N GLY A 4 -5.62 -5.71 13.99
CA GLY A 4 -5.54 -5.22 12.62
C GLY A 4 -4.80 -6.22 11.73
N LYS A 5 -5.42 -6.59 10.63
CA LYS A 5 -4.83 -7.54 9.66
C LYS A 5 -3.72 -6.92 8.84
N PHE A 6 -3.67 -5.59 8.79
CA PHE A 6 -2.74 -4.82 7.97
C PHE A 6 -2.00 -3.81 8.82
N HIS A 7 -0.69 -3.84 8.68
CA HIS A 7 0.20 -2.86 9.29
C HIS A 7 0.92 -2.06 8.23
N ILE A 8 1.11 -0.79 8.49
CA ILE A 8 1.83 0.13 7.62
C ILE A 8 2.95 0.82 8.39
N ALA A 9 4.13 0.81 7.80
CA ALA A 9 5.31 1.50 8.32
C ALA A 9 5.79 2.49 7.27
N ARG A 10 6.12 3.70 7.71
CA ARG A 10 6.64 4.75 6.84
C ARG A 10 8.15 4.81 6.92
N TYR A 11 8.79 4.94 5.77
CA TYR A 11 10.23 5.11 5.63
C TYR A 11 10.55 6.39 4.88
N VAL A 12 11.52 7.13 5.38
CA VAL A 12 12.01 8.37 4.77
C VAL A 12 13.51 8.28 4.53
N MET A 13 13.99 9.03 3.56
CA MET A 13 15.44 9.12 3.28
C MET A 13 16.14 9.86 4.41
N ASP A 14 17.13 9.22 4.99
CA ASP A 14 18.09 9.89 5.86
C ASP A 14 19.22 10.48 5.00
N GLU A 15 19.27 11.81 4.93
CA GLU A 15 20.26 12.52 4.11
C GLU A 15 21.70 12.27 4.55
N ALA A 16 21.92 11.98 5.84
CA ALA A 16 23.25 11.75 6.38
C ALA A 16 23.83 10.40 5.95
N THR A 17 23.00 9.35 5.91
CA THR A 17 23.44 7.98 5.57
C THR A 17 23.08 7.60 4.14
N GLY A 18 22.11 8.27 3.52
CA GLY A 18 21.57 7.91 2.22
C GLY A 18 20.70 6.65 2.25
N ALA A 19 20.35 6.13 3.43
CA ALA A 19 19.47 5.00 3.60
C ALA A 19 18.04 5.44 3.90
N TYR A 20 17.06 4.59 3.63
CA TYR A 20 15.71 4.78 4.12
C TYR A 20 15.60 4.25 5.56
N VAL A 21 15.10 5.09 6.44
CA VAL A 21 14.91 4.78 7.87
C VAL A 21 13.44 4.87 8.24
N ALA A 22 13.03 4.10 9.23
CA ALA A 22 11.67 4.12 9.73
C ALA A 22 11.34 5.51 10.32
N ASP A 23 10.22 6.07 9.91
CA ASP A 23 9.69 7.34 10.39
C ASP A 23 8.47 7.09 11.27
N GLY A 24 8.70 7.05 12.56
CA GLY A 24 7.68 6.76 13.57
C GLY A 24 7.42 5.27 13.75
N ALA A 25 6.36 4.98 14.50
CA ALA A 25 5.95 3.61 14.80
C ALA A 25 5.16 2.98 13.64
N VAL A 26 5.18 1.65 13.59
CA VAL A 26 4.28 0.87 12.74
C VAL A 26 2.84 1.12 13.20
N ARG A 27 1.95 1.38 12.26
CA ARG A 27 0.54 1.68 12.53
C ARG A 27 -0.37 0.61 11.93
N SER A 28 -1.44 0.30 12.64
CA SER A 28 -2.51 -0.56 12.13
C SER A 28 -3.48 0.25 11.29
N LEU A 29 -3.80 -0.23 10.09
CA LEU A 29 -4.72 0.48 9.19
C LEU A 29 -6.11 0.69 9.82
N GLU A 30 -6.62 -0.31 10.53
CA GLU A 30 -7.97 -0.28 11.08
C GLU A 30 -8.07 0.26 12.51
N ASP A 31 -6.95 0.28 13.25
CA ASP A 31 -6.96 0.68 14.66
C ASP A 31 -6.42 2.10 14.90
N ASP A 32 -5.55 2.59 14.04
CA ASP A 32 -4.80 3.83 14.28
C ASP A 32 -5.26 5.02 13.43
N PHE A 33 -6.25 4.85 12.57
CA PHE A 33 -6.82 5.90 11.71
C PHE A 33 -8.32 6.06 11.90
N GLY A 34 -8.72 6.37 13.13
CA GLY A 34 -10.13 6.48 13.49
C GLY A 34 -10.86 5.14 13.27
N PHE A 35 -12.04 5.22 12.67
CA PHE A 35 -12.85 4.03 12.35
C PHE A 35 -12.70 3.65 10.87
N CYS A 36 -11.46 3.49 10.43
CA CYS A 36 -11.13 3.00 9.09
C CYS A 36 -11.39 1.49 9.01
N ARG A 37 -12.00 1.07 7.91
CA ARG A 37 -12.24 -0.36 7.62
C ARG A 37 -11.71 -0.70 6.24
N TYR A 38 -10.87 -1.70 6.19
CA TYR A 38 -10.34 -2.23 4.94
C TYR A 38 -11.46 -2.84 4.10
N LYS A 39 -11.46 -2.49 2.82
CA LYS A 39 -12.41 -3.02 1.85
C LYS A 39 -11.72 -3.94 0.84
N SER A 40 -10.72 -3.44 0.16
CA SER A 40 -9.93 -4.22 -0.80
C SER A 40 -8.62 -3.51 -1.16
N ILE A 41 -7.69 -4.29 -1.68
CA ILE A 41 -6.51 -3.78 -2.39
C ILE A 41 -6.36 -4.56 -3.69
N THR A 42 -6.30 -3.85 -4.82
CA THR A 42 -6.12 -4.46 -6.14
C THR A 42 -4.64 -4.57 -6.47
N GLY A 43 -4.30 -5.51 -7.36
CA GLY A 43 -2.94 -5.67 -7.85
C GLY A 43 -1.95 -6.31 -6.87
N ILE A 44 -2.39 -6.68 -5.67
CA ILE A 44 -1.50 -7.26 -4.63
C ILE A 44 -0.94 -8.64 -5.03
N ASN A 45 -1.71 -9.39 -5.82
CA ASN A 45 -1.28 -10.70 -6.34
C ASN A 45 -0.79 -10.63 -7.78
N ALA A 46 -0.78 -9.45 -8.39
CA ALA A 46 -0.22 -9.26 -9.71
C ALA A 46 1.30 -9.22 -9.63
N ILE A 47 1.93 -9.67 -10.70
CA ILE A 47 3.37 -9.56 -10.88
C ILE A 47 3.60 -8.61 -12.03
N GLY A 48 4.45 -7.61 -11.84
CA GLY A 48 4.84 -6.66 -12.86
C GLY A 48 5.54 -7.37 -14.03
N LYS A 49 5.52 -6.73 -15.17
CA LYS A 49 6.20 -7.24 -16.35
C LYS A 49 7.68 -7.47 -16.06
N GLN A 50 8.17 -8.63 -16.41
CA GLN A 50 9.58 -8.99 -16.19
C GLN A 50 10.49 -8.15 -17.08
N LYS A 51 11.47 -7.50 -16.47
CA LYS A 51 12.56 -6.82 -17.15
C LYS A 51 13.64 -7.81 -17.58
N GLY A 52 14.51 -7.38 -18.50
CA GLY A 52 15.65 -8.21 -18.92
C GLY A 52 15.28 -9.48 -19.68
N VAL A 53 14.12 -9.49 -20.34
CA VAL A 53 13.73 -10.56 -21.26
C VAL A 53 14.06 -10.10 -22.66
N TYR A 54 14.96 -10.81 -23.32
CA TYR A 54 15.38 -10.56 -24.69
C TYR A 54 14.93 -11.71 -25.57
N THR A 55 14.35 -11.39 -26.71
CA THR A 55 13.88 -12.38 -27.68
C THR A 55 14.51 -12.12 -29.03
N GLU A 56 15.05 -13.14 -29.66
CA GLU A 56 15.57 -13.10 -31.03
C GLU A 56 14.81 -14.11 -31.89
N SER A 57 14.33 -13.66 -33.02
CA SER A 57 13.73 -14.52 -34.04
C SER A 57 14.70 -14.70 -35.19
N TYR A 58 14.87 -15.95 -35.63
CA TYR A 58 15.69 -16.27 -36.77
C TYR A 58 14.79 -16.57 -37.97
N PRO A 59 14.99 -15.91 -39.12
CA PRO A 59 14.16 -16.12 -40.31
C PRO A 59 14.13 -17.55 -40.84
N GLU A 60 15.17 -18.31 -40.52
CA GLU A 60 15.36 -19.69 -41.02
C GLU A 60 14.87 -20.77 -40.03
N SER A 61 14.31 -20.37 -38.92
CA SER A 61 13.88 -21.28 -37.85
C SER A 61 12.59 -20.77 -37.22
N ASP A 62 11.60 -21.63 -37.08
CA ASP A 62 10.36 -21.33 -36.33
C ASP A 62 10.62 -21.22 -34.81
N SER A 63 11.86 -21.24 -34.36
CA SER A 63 12.22 -21.17 -32.94
C SER A 63 12.57 -19.76 -32.52
N LEU A 64 12.03 -19.36 -31.36
CA LEU A 64 12.33 -18.12 -30.67
C LEU A 64 13.42 -18.40 -29.64
N ARG A 65 14.55 -17.69 -29.68
CA ARG A 65 15.49 -17.68 -28.58
C ARG A 65 15.06 -16.66 -27.55
N VAL A 66 14.96 -17.11 -26.33
CA VAL A 66 14.60 -16.28 -25.18
C VAL A 66 15.75 -16.29 -24.17
N TYR A 67 16.24 -15.11 -23.84
CA TYR A 67 17.18 -14.90 -22.76
C TYR A 67 16.48 -14.15 -21.64
N VAL A 68 16.59 -14.64 -20.42
CA VAL A 68 16.03 -14.02 -19.23
C VAL A 68 17.17 -13.69 -18.27
N ASP A 69 17.33 -12.42 -17.93
CA ASP A 69 18.27 -12.02 -16.89
C ASP A 69 17.67 -12.37 -15.51
N PRO A 70 18.24 -13.33 -14.78
CA PRO A 70 17.69 -13.77 -13.49
C PRO A 70 17.82 -12.72 -12.40
N SER A 71 18.66 -11.70 -12.59
CA SER A 71 18.83 -10.57 -11.65
C SER A 71 17.88 -9.41 -11.93
N ALA A 72 17.19 -9.42 -13.08
CA ALA A 72 16.28 -8.35 -13.45
C ALA A 72 15.01 -8.38 -12.59
N ARG A 73 14.59 -7.18 -12.16
CA ARG A 73 13.37 -7.02 -11.38
C ARG A 73 12.16 -6.83 -12.29
N GLN A 74 10.99 -7.04 -11.72
CA GLN A 74 9.72 -6.73 -12.38
C GLN A 74 9.54 -5.20 -12.49
N GLU A 75 8.71 -4.79 -13.44
CA GLU A 75 8.25 -3.41 -13.49
C GLU A 75 7.31 -3.12 -12.32
N SER A 76 7.34 -1.89 -11.83
CA SER A 76 6.38 -1.43 -10.83
C SER A 76 4.94 -1.52 -11.36
N ILE A 77 4.01 -1.80 -10.47
CA ILE A 77 2.57 -1.88 -10.81
C ILE A 77 1.75 -0.95 -9.93
N SER A 78 0.63 -0.48 -10.47
CA SER A 78 -0.35 0.29 -9.73
C SER A 78 -1.27 -0.62 -8.95
N SER A 79 -1.56 -0.23 -7.70
CA SER A 79 -2.52 -0.87 -6.81
C SER A 79 -3.50 0.17 -6.30
N THR A 80 -4.74 -0.22 -6.09
CA THR A 80 -5.75 0.66 -5.49
C THR A 80 -6.17 0.09 -4.15
N LEU A 81 -5.92 0.84 -3.09
CA LEU A 81 -6.43 0.56 -1.74
C LEU A 81 -7.79 1.21 -1.60
N SER A 82 -8.80 0.44 -1.24
CA SER A 82 -10.15 0.92 -0.94
C SER A 82 -10.45 0.70 0.54
N VAL A 83 -10.90 1.75 1.19
CA VAL A 83 -11.27 1.73 2.62
C VAL A 83 -12.58 2.48 2.83
N CYS A 84 -13.32 2.11 3.87
CA CYS A 84 -14.45 2.86 4.38
C CYS A 84 -14.03 3.55 5.67
N VAL A 85 -14.26 4.84 5.80
CA VAL A 85 -13.94 5.60 7.00
C VAL A 85 -15.21 6.10 7.64
N PHE A 86 -15.46 5.66 8.88
CA PHE A 86 -16.62 6.06 9.69
C PHE A 86 -16.22 7.15 10.68
N GLY A 87 -17.16 8.02 11.02
CA GLY A 87 -16.95 9.07 12.02
C GLY A 87 -17.09 8.58 13.47
N SER A 88 -17.70 7.41 13.68
CA SER A 88 -17.83 6.74 14.95
C SER A 88 -17.81 5.22 14.75
N ASP A 89 -17.76 4.47 15.84
CA ASP A 89 -17.78 3.01 15.76
C ASP A 89 -19.06 2.52 15.08
N PRO A 90 -18.96 1.86 13.89
CA PRO A 90 -20.14 1.41 13.16
C PRO A 90 -20.91 0.29 13.83
N SER A 91 -20.34 -0.35 14.85
CA SER A 91 -20.99 -1.39 15.65
C SER A 91 -21.83 -0.85 16.83
N LEU A 92 -21.70 0.44 17.14
CA LEU A 92 -22.36 1.09 18.26
C LEU A 92 -23.29 2.22 17.79
N PRO A 93 -24.40 2.48 18.52
CA PRO A 93 -25.22 3.67 18.28
C PRO A 93 -24.42 4.95 18.50
N SER A 94 -24.63 5.95 17.66
CA SER A 94 -23.99 7.26 17.80
C SER A 94 -25.03 8.33 18.16
N THR A 95 -24.63 9.25 19.04
CA THR A 95 -25.40 10.46 19.37
C THR A 95 -24.98 11.66 18.55
N LEU A 96 -23.97 11.53 17.69
CA LEU A 96 -23.45 12.60 16.84
C LEU A 96 -24.41 12.86 15.66
N SER A 97 -24.46 14.11 15.21
CA SER A 97 -25.17 14.48 13.99
C SER A 97 -24.48 13.92 12.76
N THR A 98 -25.20 13.86 11.64
CA THR A 98 -24.63 13.44 10.36
C THR A 98 -23.44 14.30 9.97
N GLU A 99 -23.50 15.61 10.17
CA GLU A 99 -22.41 16.53 9.84
C GLU A 99 -21.16 16.27 10.70
N GLU A 100 -21.35 16.03 12.01
CA GLU A 100 -20.25 15.68 12.91
C GLU A 100 -19.60 14.35 12.56
N LEU A 101 -20.40 13.35 12.17
CA LEU A 101 -19.90 12.05 11.71
C LEU A 101 -19.07 12.17 10.42
N VAL A 102 -19.57 12.92 9.45
CA VAL A 102 -18.85 13.15 8.19
C VAL A 102 -17.54 13.90 8.44
N LYS A 103 -17.57 14.95 9.28
CA LYS A 103 -16.37 15.71 9.63
C LYS A 103 -15.32 14.83 10.31
N SER A 104 -15.73 14.02 11.27
CA SER A 104 -14.83 13.08 11.96
C SER A 104 -14.22 12.05 11.01
N ALA A 105 -15.00 11.55 10.05
CA ALA A 105 -14.51 10.65 9.01
C ALA A 105 -13.50 11.36 8.09
N GLU A 106 -13.78 12.60 7.69
CA GLU A 106 -12.83 13.39 6.88
C GLU A 106 -11.52 13.64 7.61
N ASP A 107 -11.55 13.97 8.89
CA ASP A 107 -10.34 14.17 9.70
C ASP A 107 -9.48 12.89 9.74
N SER A 108 -10.11 11.73 9.91
CA SER A 108 -9.42 10.43 9.89
C SER A 108 -8.85 10.09 8.50
N TRP A 109 -9.57 10.42 7.45
CA TRP A 109 -9.11 10.27 6.08
C TRP A 109 -7.87 11.14 5.80
N HIS A 110 -7.90 12.40 6.20
CA HIS A 110 -6.76 13.31 6.04
C HIS A 110 -5.54 12.83 6.82
N GLU A 111 -5.73 12.26 8.01
CA GLU A 111 -4.63 11.65 8.77
C GLU A 111 -4.01 10.46 8.03
N LEU A 112 -4.84 9.56 7.49
CA LEU A 112 -4.36 8.41 6.72
C LEU A 112 -3.59 8.87 5.47
N VAL A 113 -4.14 9.77 4.69
CA VAL A 113 -3.48 10.30 3.48
C VAL A 113 -2.18 11.03 3.83
N GLY A 114 -2.18 11.81 4.90
CA GLY A 114 -0.98 12.49 5.39
C GLY A 114 0.13 11.52 5.79
N PHE A 115 -0.24 10.41 6.42
CA PHE A 115 0.71 9.34 6.75
C PHE A 115 1.26 8.66 5.49
N LEU A 116 0.40 8.28 4.55
CA LEU A 116 0.79 7.60 3.31
C LEU A 116 1.66 8.49 2.41
N ARG A 117 1.39 9.78 2.40
CA ARG A 117 2.13 10.76 1.59
C ARG A 117 3.54 11.05 2.13
N GLY A 118 3.78 10.75 3.38
CA GLY A 118 5.02 11.16 4.08
C GLY A 118 6.29 10.44 3.63
N GLY A 119 6.19 9.33 2.88
CA GLY A 119 7.37 8.55 2.46
C GLY A 119 7.00 7.25 1.78
N LEU A 120 7.92 6.30 1.78
CA LEU A 120 7.68 4.94 1.34
C LEU A 120 6.89 4.19 2.39
N ILE A 121 5.96 3.37 1.96
CA ILE A 121 5.06 2.61 2.85
C ILE A 121 5.34 1.13 2.72
N LEU A 122 5.83 0.53 3.79
CA LEU A 122 5.90 -0.92 3.92
C LEU A 122 4.55 -1.43 4.42
N TRP A 123 3.84 -2.10 3.53
CA TRP A 123 2.57 -2.75 3.79
C TRP A 123 2.80 -4.19 4.22
N THR A 124 2.23 -4.60 5.34
CA THR A 124 2.29 -5.96 5.85
C THR A 124 0.89 -6.50 6.06
N ASP A 125 0.61 -7.66 5.46
CA ASP A 125 -0.61 -8.44 5.68
C ASP A 125 -0.28 -9.59 6.62
N ASP A 126 -0.71 -9.47 7.87
CA ASP A 126 -0.39 -10.46 8.90
C ASP A 126 -1.12 -11.79 8.69
N TYR A 127 -2.30 -11.75 8.06
CA TYR A 127 -3.06 -12.97 7.81
C TYR A 127 -2.43 -13.82 6.71
N ARG A 128 -2.04 -13.17 5.59
CA ARG A 128 -1.43 -13.87 4.45
C ARG A 128 0.08 -14.01 4.57
N GLN A 129 0.69 -13.42 5.58
CA GLN A 129 2.14 -13.37 5.77
C GLN A 129 2.87 -12.83 4.52
N ARG A 130 2.37 -11.70 4.02
CA ARG A 130 2.89 -11.03 2.83
C ARG A 130 3.20 -9.56 3.12
N LYS A 131 4.16 -9.04 2.40
CA LYS A 131 4.54 -7.62 2.46
C LYS A 131 4.84 -7.06 1.08
N ALA A 132 4.65 -5.76 0.93
CA ALA A 132 4.95 -5.01 -0.27
C ALA A 132 5.42 -3.59 0.08
N LEU A 133 6.16 -2.98 -0.80
CA LEU A 133 6.61 -1.59 -0.65
C LEU A 133 5.86 -0.70 -1.64
N PHE A 134 5.15 0.28 -1.11
CA PHE A 134 4.35 1.20 -1.89
C PHE A 134 4.84 2.65 -1.78
N VAL A 135 4.51 3.43 -2.78
CA VAL A 135 4.52 4.88 -2.73
C VAL A 135 3.15 5.41 -3.12
N LEU A 136 2.69 6.46 -2.46
CA LEU A 136 1.42 7.10 -2.81
C LEU A 136 1.53 7.76 -4.18
N GLN A 137 0.65 7.38 -5.11
CA GLN A 137 0.50 8.05 -6.39
C GLN A 137 -0.55 9.16 -6.35
N ASP A 138 -1.73 8.83 -5.84
CA ASP A 138 -2.89 9.71 -5.82
C ASP A 138 -3.86 9.29 -4.73
N ALA A 139 -4.51 10.25 -4.12
CA ALA A 139 -5.64 10.04 -3.23
C ALA A 139 -6.90 10.62 -3.89
N ILE A 140 -7.83 9.75 -4.24
CA ILE A 140 -9.06 10.16 -4.95
C ILE A 140 -10.00 10.84 -3.95
N ASP A 141 -10.66 11.91 -4.38
CA ASP A 141 -11.66 12.60 -3.57
C ASP A 141 -12.73 11.60 -3.10
N PRO A 142 -12.92 11.42 -1.79
CA PRO A 142 -13.84 10.41 -1.28
C PRO A 142 -15.30 10.78 -1.55
N THR A 143 -16.12 9.76 -1.70
CA THR A 143 -17.56 9.91 -1.82
C THR A 143 -18.24 9.55 -0.51
N THR A 144 -19.29 10.32 -0.15
CA THR A 144 -20.10 10.02 1.02
C THR A 144 -21.18 8.99 0.66
N ASP A 145 -21.29 7.95 1.47
CA ASP A 145 -22.33 6.93 1.36
C ASP A 145 -22.87 6.63 2.77
N SER A 146 -23.83 5.75 2.89
CA SER A 146 -24.40 5.38 4.17
C SER A 146 -24.75 3.89 4.22
N ILE A 147 -24.61 3.32 5.42
CA ILE A 147 -25.06 1.96 5.72
C ILE A 147 -25.92 1.99 6.98
N LYS A 148 -27.16 1.50 6.88
CA LYS A 148 -28.13 1.50 7.99
C LYS A 148 -28.29 2.89 8.64
N GLY A 149 -28.27 3.94 7.83
CA GLY A 149 -28.37 5.32 8.30
C GLY A 149 -27.10 5.94 8.86
N LEU A 150 -26.00 5.20 8.95
CA LEU A 150 -24.70 5.69 9.38
C LEU A 150 -23.88 6.16 8.15
N PRO A 151 -23.54 7.47 8.06
CA PRO A 151 -22.72 7.95 6.96
C PRO A 151 -21.27 7.48 7.10
N TYR A 152 -20.63 7.22 5.97
CA TYR A 152 -19.21 6.94 5.89
C TYR A 152 -18.61 7.51 4.60
N LEU A 153 -17.29 7.64 4.57
CA LEU A 153 -16.55 7.97 3.37
C LEU A 153 -16.09 6.69 2.67
N ASP A 154 -16.41 6.56 1.39
CA ASP A 154 -15.84 5.54 0.51
C ASP A 154 -14.59 6.13 -0.13
N CYS A 155 -13.43 5.62 0.28
CA CYS A 155 -12.14 6.19 -0.01
C CYS A 155 -11.30 5.25 -0.87
N LYS A 156 -10.60 5.82 -1.84
CA LYS A 156 -9.66 5.11 -2.70
C LYS A 156 -8.33 5.82 -2.75
N VAL A 157 -7.27 5.05 -2.65
CA VAL A 157 -5.89 5.52 -2.73
C VAL A 157 -5.18 4.72 -3.83
N LYS A 158 -4.57 5.42 -4.76
CA LYS A 158 -3.69 4.79 -5.76
C LYS A 158 -2.27 4.73 -5.21
N LEU A 159 -1.75 3.53 -5.14
CA LEU A 159 -0.41 3.21 -4.69
C LEU A 159 0.38 2.60 -5.84
N GLN A 160 1.66 2.84 -5.85
CA GLN A 160 2.58 2.16 -6.76
C GLN A 160 3.42 1.15 -5.99
N ASN A 161 3.31 -0.12 -6.34
CA ASN A 161 4.19 -1.17 -5.83
C ASN A 161 5.53 -1.08 -6.55
N ILE A 162 6.56 -0.65 -5.84
CA ILE A 162 7.87 -0.33 -6.41
C ILE A 162 8.55 -1.57 -6.98
N PHE A 163 8.41 -2.72 -6.32
CA PHE A 163 9.01 -3.98 -6.77
C PHE A 163 8.18 -4.72 -7.82
N GLY A 164 6.91 -4.33 -8.02
CA GLY A 164 6.00 -5.01 -8.93
C GLY A 164 5.59 -6.42 -8.47
N GLU A 165 5.84 -6.76 -7.21
CA GLU A 165 5.46 -8.03 -6.60
C GLU A 165 5.33 -7.91 -5.08
N THR A 166 4.79 -8.94 -4.45
CA THR A 166 4.74 -9.07 -2.99
C THR A 166 5.71 -10.15 -2.53
N PHE A 167 6.22 -9.99 -1.32
CA PHE A 167 7.18 -10.90 -0.70
C PHE A 167 6.58 -11.60 0.51
N GLY A 168 7.11 -12.77 0.86
CA GLY A 168 6.81 -13.40 2.14
C GLY A 168 7.34 -12.58 3.31
N SER A 169 6.74 -12.74 4.50
CA SER A 169 7.12 -11.96 5.70
C SER A 169 8.58 -12.17 6.11
N ALA A 170 9.15 -13.35 5.85
CA ALA A 170 10.54 -13.67 6.17
C ALA A 170 11.55 -13.21 5.10
N ASP A 171 11.08 -12.73 3.95
CA ASP A 171 11.96 -12.22 2.89
C ASP A 171 12.50 -10.85 3.28
N GLU A 172 13.81 -10.65 3.13
CA GLU A 172 14.50 -9.41 3.52
C GLU A 172 14.82 -8.49 2.32
N THR A 173 14.30 -8.79 1.14
CA THR A 173 14.60 -8.02 -0.08
C THR A 173 14.25 -6.55 0.06
N ILE A 174 13.07 -6.24 0.60
CA ILE A 174 12.63 -4.85 0.81
C ILE A 174 13.52 -4.17 1.84
N GLU A 175 13.78 -4.79 2.97
CA GLU A 175 14.56 -4.22 4.07
C GLU A 175 16.00 -3.95 3.63
N ASN A 176 16.60 -4.86 2.87
CA ASN A 176 17.95 -4.66 2.33
C ASN A 176 17.97 -3.51 1.31
N TRP A 177 16.97 -3.41 0.45
CA TRP A 177 16.84 -2.31 -0.50
C TRP A 177 16.69 -0.96 0.22
N LEU A 178 15.91 -0.89 1.30
CA LEU A 178 15.75 0.31 2.11
C LEU A 178 17.09 0.74 2.75
N LYS A 179 17.84 -0.20 3.30
CA LYS A 179 19.18 0.05 3.89
C LYS A 179 20.19 0.59 2.87
N LEU A 180 20.04 0.20 1.63
CA LEU A 180 20.91 0.66 0.53
C LEU A 180 20.42 1.97 -0.13
N GLY A 181 19.40 2.62 0.44
CA GLY A 181 18.85 3.86 -0.09
C GLY A 181 18.18 3.73 -1.45
N GLY A 182 17.59 2.57 -1.72
CA GLY A 182 16.94 2.29 -2.99
C GLY A 182 17.89 1.98 -4.13
N LYS A 183 19.17 1.86 -3.85
CA LYS A 183 20.16 1.41 -4.83
C LYS A 183 20.09 -0.11 -4.89
N GLY A 184 19.77 -0.64 -6.05
CA GLY A 184 19.64 -2.08 -6.24
C GLY A 184 20.91 -2.83 -5.87
N ALA A 185 20.72 -3.93 -5.17
CA ALA A 185 21.78 -4.92 -5.06
C ALA A 185 21.98 -5.63 -6.39
#